data_3bfd1cca807d009a43a340f59bd6eeb3
#
_entry.id   3bfd1cca807d009a43a340f59bd6eeb3
#
_cell.length_a   1.000
_cell.length_b   1.000
_cell.length_c   1.000
_cell.angle_alpha   90.00
_cell.angle_beta   90.00
_cell.angle_gamma   90.00
#
_symmetry.space_group_name_H-M   'P 1'
#
loop_
_entity.id
_entity.type
_entity.pdbx_description
1 polymer ?
#
loop_
_entity_poly.entity_id
_entity_poly.type
_entity_poly.pdbx_seq_one_letter_code
_entity_poly.pdbx_strand_id
1 'polypeptide(L)'
;MWDYHLLPAKGLEREAILVAIKAEDLDSLNDEIVSHGLSTGKVDCALTSLYNAYVDSYPDEKEPVMLIDIGAKSTDLIYSEQGRFFTRSISAGGIFVTSAIAREFNISFMEAERLKTTSGLVSMSNGQTEGLDPATANLATVIRTAMTRLASEIQRTTNHYRAQMSGSAPVKAYLCGGGASLPYTKEFLEDKLGIPISFFNPMHNVGVGSGVDVNTISREAFILGGLIGTAIHSIGRASLNIDLEPTAVAKKRANQKKMPAIIVGAAIAVLGAAAYAVTGYMGEKKAEEILAGVQPTVTSIKSAQSALRQKEQELKKLDSTLASYQQLTLQRYGYADIIRQLLEQSEHKDYPYWFTDFEPLAHFNPEDTTQITGYSVIKDSFTSDKNTSLVDDIRTEASANASSEDEAGVYSVNAIRLTGFVRRSLGGQRIIQDLQAKIDGNKESLFTFKPGDVKLEARQIMELGAKDAKVDAAAGAFVPFKLVLPLKTPIPVNFNK
;
A
#
# COMPACT_ATOMS: atom_id res chain seq x y z
N MET A 1 -14.38 7.28 -4.48
CA MET A 1 -14.57 8.19 -3.34
C MET A 1 -13.78 9.45 -3.54
N TRP A 2 -14.23 10.53 -2.98
CA TRP A 2 -13.54 11.81 -3.06
C TRP A 2 -13.90 12.67 -1.86
N ASP A 3 -13.00 13.57 -1.49
CA ASP A 3 -13.22 14.61 -0.52
C ASP A 3 -12.43 15.85 -0.94
N TYR A 4 -12.75 17.02 -0.38
CA TYR A 4 -12.11 18.26 -0.74
C TYR A 4 -11.89 19.16 0.47
N HIS A 5 -10.88 19.99 0.36
CA HIS A 5 -10.59 21.05 1.33
C HIS A 5 -10.49 22.41 0.62
N LEU A 6 -11.16 23.42 1.15
CA LEU A 6 -11.11 24.78 0.62
C LEU A 6 -9.92 25.53 1.21
N LEU A 7 -9.04 26.00 0.36
CA LEU A 7 -7.93 26.85 0.78
C LEU A 7 -8.40 28.27 1.13
N PRO A 8 -7.57 29.05 1.87
CA PRO A 8 -7.86 30.43 2.18
C PRO A 8 -8.16 31.24 0.90
N ALA A 9 -9.21 32.05 0.96
CA ALA A 9 -9.63 32.86 -0.19
C ALA A 9 -8.58 33.91 -0.58
N LYS A 10 -8.31 34.03 -1.87
CA LYS A 10 -7.47 35.08 -2.45
C LYS A 10 -8.36 36.03 -3.27
N GLY A 11 -8.81 37.08 -2.66
CA GLY A 11 -9.78 38.00 -3.30
C GLY A 11 -11.16 37.34 -3.47
N LEU A 12 -11.67 37.30 -4.69
CA LEU A 12 -12.96 36.70 -5.05
C LEU A 12 -12.86 35.21 -5.40
N GLU A 13 -11.64 34.68 -5.57
CA GLU A 13 -11.41 33.29 -5.97
C GLU A 13 -11.09 32.43 -4.75
N ARG A 14 -11.58 31.21 -4.78
CA ARG A 14 -11.25 30.16 -3.80
C ARG A 14 -10.62 28.97 -4.53
N GLU A 15 -9.48 28.58 -4.06
CA GLU A 15 -8.84 27.35 -4.50
C GLU A 15 -9.34 26.19 -3.62
N ALA A 16 -9.48 25.01 -4.22
CA ALA A 16 -9.85 23.77 -3.52
C ALA A 16 -8.87 22.67 -3.86
N ILE A 17 -8.49 21.91 -2.85
CA ILE A 17 -7.79 20.65 -3.02
C ILE A 17 -8.85 19.56 -3.12
N LEU A 18 -8.85 18.81 -4.21
CA LEU A 18 -9.70 17.64 -4.40
C LEU A 18 -8.81 16.40 -4.38
N VAL A 19 -9.14 15.45 -3.53
CA VAL A 19 -8.52 14.12 -3.51
C VAL A 19 -9.56 13.08 -3.86
N ALA A 20 -9.23 12.19 -4.78
CA ALA A 20 -10.12 11.14 -5.23
C ALA A 20 -9.38 9.81 -5.36
N ILE A 21 -10.07 8.75 -5.01
CA ILE A 21 -9.60 7.36 -5.13
C ILE A 21 -10.76 6.49 -5.64
N LYS A 22 -10.45 5.40 -6.30
CA LYS A 22 -11.48 4.41 -6.65
C LYS A 22 -12.08 3.82 -5.37
N ALA A 23 -13.40 3.79 -5.31
CA ALA A 23 -14.11 3.27 -4.15
C ALA A 23 -13.78 1.80 -3.89
N GLU A 24 -13.69 1.02 -4.96
CA GLU A 24 -13.39 -0.42 -4.92
C GLU A 24 -12.04 -0.72 -4.24
N ASP A 25 -11.00 0.04 -4.61
CA ASP A 25 -9.65 -0.14 -4.06
C ASP A 25 -9.65 0.15 -2.55
N LEU A 26 -10.35 1.19 -2.13
CA LEU A 26 -10.41 1.60 -0.74
C LEU A 26 -11.31 0.69 0.10
N ASP A 27 -12.46 0.29 -0.44
CA ASP A 27 -13.38 -0.63 0.25
C ASP A 27 -12.71 -2.00 0.41
N SER A 28 -11.99 -2.49 -0.62
CA SER A 28 -11.22 -3.75 -0.53
C SER A 28 -10.14 -3.69 0.55
N LEU A 29 -9.39 -2.60 0.63
CA LEU A 29 -8.40 -2.39 1.69
C LEU A 29 -9.05 -2.35 3.08
N ASN A 30 -10.18 -1.66 3.21
CA ASN A 30 -10.93 -1.59 4.46
C ASN A 30 -11.42 -2.96 4.90
N ASP A 31 -11.96 -3.76 3.97
CA ASP A 31 -12.47 -5.09 4.25
C ASP A 31 -11.36 -6.02 4.74
N GLU A 32 -10.17 -5.91 4.15
CA GLU A 32 -8.98 -6.64 4.61
C GLU A 32 -8.59 -6.23 6.04
N ILE A 33 -8.54 -4.93 6.34
CA ILE A 33 -8.25 -4.40 7.69
C ILE A 33 -9.28 -4.92 8.70
N VAL A 34 -10.57 -4.89 8.33
CA VAL A 34 -11.67 -5.33 9.20
C VAL A 34 -11.62 -6.84 9.41
N SER A 35 -11.24 -7.62 8.38
CA SER A 35 -11.10 -9.08 8.49
C SER A 35 -10.08 -9.51 9.56
N HIS A 36 -9.10 -8.64 9.83
CA HIS A 36 -8.08 -8.83 10.89
C HIS A 36 -8.47 -8.22 12.24
N GLY A 37 -9.74 -7.85 12.44
CA GLY A 37 -10.25 -7.33 13.71
C GLY A 37 -9.89 -5.87 14.00
N LEU A 38 -9.31 -5.17 13.02
CA LEU A 38 -9.00 -3.75 13.13
C LEU A 38 -10.17 -2.90 12.61
N SER A 39 -10.20 -1.63 12.97
CA SER A 39 -11.20 -0.69 12.48
C SER A 39 -10.51 0.52 11.86
N THR A 40 -11.00 0.93 10.69
CA THR A 40 -10.54 2.14 10.04
C THR A 40 -11.11 3.37 10.78
N GLY A 41 -10.22 4.22 11.27
CA GLY A 41 -10.58 5.46 11.95
C GLY A 41 -10.65 6.65 10.98
N LYS A 42 -9.58 6.85 10.26
CA LYS A 42 -9.38 7.90 9.25
C LYS A 42 -8.63 7.34 8.06
N VAL A 43 -8.93 7.85 6.88
CA VAL A 43 -8.16 7.54 5.67
C VAL A 43 -7.68 8.85 5.06
N ASP A 44 -6.37 8.97 4.99
CA ASP A 44 -5.73 10.20 4.54
C ASP A 44 -4.89 9.94 3.28
N CYS A 45 -4.61 10.99 2.54
CA CYS A 45 -3.65 10.95 1.45
C CYS A 45 -2.25 11.25 2.02
N ALA A 46 -1.24 10.50 1.60
CA ALA A 46 0.13 10.65 2.10
C ALA A 46 0.64 12.10 2.00
N LEU A 47 0.31 12.80 0.90
CA LEU A 47 0.72 14.18 0.68
C LEU A 47 0.03 15.15 1.65
N THR A 48 -1.26 14.98 1.91
CA THR A 48 -2.01 15.81 2.86
C THR A 48 -1.57 15.54 4.28
N SER A 49 -1.31 14.27 4.63
CA SER A 49 -0.74 13.89 5.92
C SER A 49 0.62 14.54 6.15
N LEU A 50 1.54 14.44 5.18
CA LEU A 50 2.86 15.04 5.28
C LEU A 50 2.78 16.56 5.45
N TYR A 51 1.89 17.21 4.70
CA TYR A 51 1.64 18.66 4.85
C TYR A 51 1.08 19.02 6.23
N ASN A 52 0.14 18.23 6.75
CA ASN A 52 -0.40 18.43 8.09
C ASN A 52 0.67 18.30 9.18
N ALA A 53 1.58 17.33 9.04
CA ALA A 53 2.74 17.20 9.93
C ALA A 53 3.66 18.42 9.84
N TYR A 54 3.86 18.95 8.63
CA TYR A 54 4.67 20.15 8.43
C TYR A 54 4.06 21.38 9.10
N VAL A 55 2.80 21.67 8.86
CA VAL A 55 2.13 22.85 9.43
C VAL A 55 2.06 22.77 10.95
N ASP A 56 1.81 21.58 11.51
CA ASP A 56 1.81 21.38 12.96
C ASP A 56 3.21 21.57 13.57
N SER A 57 4.26 21.10 12.89
CA SER A 57 5.64 21.19 13.38
C SER A 57 6.25 22.59 13.22
N TYR A 58 5.82 23.36 12.21
CA TYR A 58 6.36 24.68 11.87
C TYR A 58 5.25 25.73 11.69
N PRO A 59 4.44 26.01 12.71
CA PRO A 59 3.26 26.86 12.59
C PRO A 59 3.59 28.33 12.28
N ASP A 60 4.78 28.78 12.65
CA ASP A 60 5.21 30.17 12.44
C ASP A 60 5.89 30.42 11.09
N GLU A 61 6.03 29.36 10.28
CA GLU A 61 6.68 29.43 8.98
C GLU A 61 5.77 30.14 7.96
N LYS A 62 6.23 31.29 7.45
CA LYS A 62 5.50 32.12 6.49
C LYS A 62 6.17 32.23 5.13
N GLU A 63 7.43 31.84 5.07
CA GLU A 63 8.20 31.88 3.83
C GLU A 63 7.75 30.78 2.86
N PRO A 64 7.95 30.95 1.56
CA PRO A 64 7.74 29.89 0.58
C PRO A 64 8.69 28.72 0.86
N VAL A 65 8.12 27.56 1.14
CA VAL A 65 8.87 26.34 1.50
C VAL A 65 8.49 25.20 0.56
N MET A 66 9.44 24.32 0.31
CA MET A 66 9.21 23.08 -0.40
C MET A 66 9.55 21.88 0.50
N LEU A 67 8.64 20.89 0.57
CA LEU A 67 8.98 19.58 1.10
C LEU A 67 9.33 18.66 -0.07
N ILE A 68 10.38 17.87 0.10
CA ILE A 68 10.87 16.89 -0.86
C ILE A 68 10.80 15.53 -0.19
N ASP A 69 9.78 14.76 -0.49
CA ASP A 69 9.60 13.40 0.03
C ASP A 69 10.13 12.38 -0.99
N ILE A 70 11.34 11.86 -0.75
CA ILE A 70 11.96 10.86 -1.61
C ILE A 70 11.47 9.47 -1.16
N GLY A 71 10.40 9.01 -1.77
CA GLY A 71 9.85 7.68 -1.54
C GLY A 71 10.57 6.59 -2.35
N ALA A 72 10.03 5.38 -2.31
CA ALA A 72 10.58 4.25 -3.05
C ALA A 72 10.32 4.37 -4.57
N LYS A 73 9.09 4.68 -4.97
CA LYS A 73 8.68 4.75 -6.39
C LYS A 73 8.67 6.15 -6.96
N SER A 74 8.32 7.11 -6.15
CA SER A 74 8.17 8.51 -6.51
C SER A 74 8.92 9.43 -5.55
N THR A 75 9.15 10.64 -6.00
CA THR A 75 9.49 11.77 -5.15
C THR A 75 8.33 12.75 -5.20
N ASP A 76 7.78 13.05 -4.05
CA ASP A 76 6.64 13.91 -3.92
C ASP A 76 7.08 15.29 -3.46
N LEU A 77 6.69 16.30 -4.20
CA LEU A 77 6.99 17.69 -3.89
C LEU A 77 5.74 18.37 -3.35
N ILE A 78 5.88 19.05 -2.24
CA ILE A 78 4.84 19.89 -1.66
C ILE A 78 5.39 21.31 -1.54
N TYR A 79 4.68 22.27 -2.13
CA TYR A 79 4.99 23.70 -2.03
C TYR A 79 3.97 24.32 -1.06
N SER A 80 4.50 24.99 -0.05
CA SER A 80 3.70 25.69 0.95
C SER A 80 4.10 27.17 0.99
N GLU A 81 3.12 28.02 0.82
CA GLU A 81 3.28 29.48 0.85
C GLU A 81 2.01 30.12 1.36
N GLN A 82 2.05 30.78 2.52
CA GLN A 82 0.92 31.54 3.08
C GLN A 82 -0.41 30.77 3.09
N GLY A 83 -0.39 29.48 3.47
CA GLY A 83 -1.56 28.61 3.47
C GLY A 83 -1.96 28.03 2.11
N ARG A 84 -1.24 28.35 1.04
CA ARG A 84 -1.39 27.66 -0.25
C ARG A 84 -0.70 26.32 -0.22
N PHE A 85 -1.29 25.37 -0.88
CA PHE A 85 -0.79 24.02 -1.03
C PHE A 85 -0.76 23.65 -2.51
N PHE A 86 0.42 23.31 -3.01
CA PHE A 86 0.56 22.74 -4.34
C PHE A 86 1.45 21.50 -4.24
N THR A 87 1.10 20.46 -4.96
CA THR A 87 1.85 19.22 -4.94
C THR A 87 2.04 18.65 -6.33
N ARG A 88 3.16 17.95 -6.50
CA ARG A 88 3.45 17.18 -7.70
C ARG A 88 4.29 15.95 -7.36
N SER A 89 3.88 14.80 -7.89
CA SER A 89 4.64 13.56 -7.81
C SER A 89 5.54 13.42 -9.05
N ILE A 90 6.80 13.10 -8.82
CA ILE A 90 7.81 12.77 -9.84
C ILE A 90 8.02 11.27 -9.78
N SER A 91 7.89 10.56 -10.90
CA SER A 91 8.09 9.11 -10.98
C SER A 91 9.58 8.72 -10.94
N ALA A 92 10.29 9.26 -9.95
CA ALA A 92 11.69 8.96 -9.67
C ALA A 92 11.88 8.94 -8.16
N GLY A 93 12.16 7.78 -7.60
CA GLY A 93 12.44 7.56 -6.18
C GLY A 93 13.61 6.60 -6.00
N GLY A 94 13.66 5.94 -4.86
CA GLY A 94 14.74 5.00 -4.53
C GLY A 94 14.91 3.88 -5.56
N ILE A 95 13.81 3.38 -6.12
CA ILE A 95 13.81 2.34 -7.17
C ILE A 95 14.51 2.83 -8.45
N PHE A 96 14.36 4.10 -8.78
CA PHE A 96 15.04 4.69 -9.94
C PHE A 96 16.58 4.65 -9.78
N VAL A 97 17.07 4.98 -8.58
CA VAL A 97 18.49 4.89 -8.24
C VAL A 97 18.96 3.44 -8.26
N THR A 98 18.22 2.53 -7.64
CA THR A 98 18.54 1.10 -7.62
C THR A 98 18.61 0.51 -9.03
N SER A 99 17.67 0.90 -9.88
CA SER A 99 17.64 0.46 -11.29
C SER A 99 18.83 0.99 -12.10
N ALA A 100 19.29 2.20 -11.79
CA ALA A 100 20.49 2.75 -12.41
C ALA A 100 21.74 1.95 -12.02
N ILE A 101 21.86 1.59 -10.73
CA ILE A 101 22.95 0.74 -10.21
C ILE A 101 22.91 -0.65 -10.85
N ALA A 102 21.73 -1.30 -10.83
CA ALA A 102 21.54 -2.64 -11.39
C ALA A 102 21.98 -2.72 -12.86
N ARG A 103 21.61 -1.70 -13.64
CA ARG A 103 21.93 -1.61 -15.05
C ARG A 103 23.44 -1.36 -15.29
N GLU A 104 24.04 -0.43 -14.55
CA GLU A 104 25.45 -0.07 -14.74
C GLU A 104 26.39 -1.22 -14.38
N PHE A 105 26.11 -1.88 -13.23
CA PHE A 105 26.95 -2.96 -12.75
C PHE A 105 26.53 -4.34 -13.27
N ASN A 106 25.44 -4.42 -14.03
CA ASN A 106 24.86 -5.67 -14.54
C ASN A 106 24.59 -6.70 -13.44
N ILE A 107 23.98 -6.25 -12.35
CA ILE A 107 23.61 -7.05 -11.18
C ILE A 107 22.11 -7.11 -11.00
N SER A 108 21.64 -8.01 -10.15
CA SER A 108 20.23 -8.11 -9.80
C SER A 108 19.72 -6.84 -9.11
N PHE A 109 18.42 -6.56 -9.22
CA PHE A 109 17.81 -5.44 -8.52
C PHE A 109 18.02 -5.51 -7.01
N MET A 110 17.93 -6.69 -6.41
CA MET A 110 18.12 -6.87 -4.97
C MET A 110 19.56 -6.65 -4.53
N GLU A 111 20.50 -7.06 -5.35
CA GLU A 111 21.90 -6.79 -5.07
C GLU A 111 22.24 -5.30 -5.22
N ALA A 112 21.68 -4.65 -6.24
CA ALA A 112 21.80 -3.21 -6.41
C ALA A 112 21.18 -2.44 -5.23
N GLU A 113 20.01 -2.89 -4.73
CA GLU A 113 19.39 -2.30 -3.54
C GLU A 113 20.25 -2.49 -2.31
N ARG A 114 20.82 -3.69 -2.12
CA ARG A 114 21.76 -3.95 -1.04
C ARG A 114 23.00 -3.05 -1.13
N LEU A 115 23.62 -2.94 -2.31
CA LEU A 115 24.77 -2.05 -2.52
C LEU A 115 24.41 -0.59 -2.22
N LYS A 116 23.26 -0.11 -2.70
CA LYS A 116 22.78 1.24 -2.43
C LYS A 116 22.63 1.51 -0.94
N THR A 117 22.03 0.58 -0.20
CA THR A 117 21.73 0.78 1.23
C THR A 117 22.94 0.57 2.14
N THR A 118 23.91 -0.27 1.75
CA THR A 118 25.10 -0.55 2.58
C THR A 118 26.28 0.34 2.28
N SER A 119 26.50 0.68 1.02
CA SER A 119 27.72 1.38 0.57
C SER A 119 27.42 2.59 -0.32
N GLY A 120 26.13 2.85 -0.60
CA GLY A 120 25.74 3.95 -1.46
C GLY A 120 25.91 5.30 -0.77
N LEU A 121 26.34 6.26 -1.56
CA LEU A 121 26.39 7.67 -1.20
C LEU A 121 26.25 8.54 -2.45
N VAL A 122 25.80 9.76 -2.28
CA VAL A 122 25.72 10.74 -3.37
C VAL A 122 27.03 11.52 -3.41
N SER A 123 27.87 11.32 -4.45
CA SER A 123 29.10 12.07 -4.57
C SER A 123 28.82 13.53 -4.92
N MET A 124 29.53 14.44 -4.27
CA MET A 124 29.51 15.88 -4.60
C MET A 124 30.43 16.18 -5.79
N SER A 125 30.18 17.30 -6.48
CA SER A 125 31.00 17.71 -7.64
C SER A 125 32.48 17.94 -7.34
N ASN A 126 32.82 18.12 -6.09
CA ASN A 126 34.12 18.64 -5.62
C ASN A 126 35.06 17.55 -5.04
N GLY A 127 35.08 16.35 -5.64
CA GLY A 127 36.14 15.39 -5.29
C GLY A 127 35.92 14.57 -4.02
N GLN A 128 34.71 14.49 -3.48
CA GLN A 128 34.42 13.64 -2.32
C GLN A 128 34.55 12.12 -2.58
N THR A 129 34.95 11.75 -3.78
CA THR A 129 35.35 10.37 -4.12
C THR A 129 36.85 10.13 -3.86
N GLU A 130 37.61 11.18 -3.52
CA GLU A 130 39.01 11.02 -3.13
C GLU A 130 39.10 10.30 -1.78
N GLY A 131 39.82 9.17 -1.77
CA GLY A 131 39.94 8.32 -0.60
C GLY A 131 38.93 7.17 -0.51
N LEU A 132 37.93 7.12 -1.39
CA LEU A 132 37.07 5.96 -1.53
C LEU A 132 37.78 4.87 -2.38
N ASP A 133 37.45 3.62 -2.09
CA ASP A 133 37.87 2.55 -2.99
C ASP A 133 37.19 2.71 -4.37
N PRO A 134 37.80 2.19 -5.45
CA PRO A 134 37.31 2.41 -6.81
C PRO A 134 35.86 1.90 -7.05
N ALA A 135 35.46 0.86 -6.36
CA ALA A 135 34.11 0.30 -6.51
C ALA A 135 33.08 1.24 -5.89
N THR A 136 33.31 1.73 -4.69
CA THR A 136 32.47 2.71 -4.00
C THR A 136 32.43 4.04 -4.74
N ALA A 137 33.54 4.48 -5.31
CA ALA A 137 33.62 5.71 -6.12
C ALA A 137 32.76 5.62 -7.39
N ASN A 138 32.83 4.47 -8.08
CA ASN A 138 31.99 4.20 -9.24
C ASN A 138 30.48 4.15 -8.85
N LEU A 139 30.15 3.46 -7.77
CA LEU A 139 28.78 3.40 -7.23
C LEU A 139 28.25 4.82 -6.94
N ALA A 140 29.02 5.62 -6.24
CA ALA A 140 28.68 7.00 -5.91
C ALA A 140 28.44 7.87 -7.17
N THR A 141 29.19 7.62 -8.23
CA THR A 141 29.05 8.33 -9.52
C THR A 141 27.73 7.94 -10.22
N VAL A 142 27.37 6.65 -10.21
CA VAL A 142 26.11 6.17 -10.77
C VAL A 142 24.94 6.77 -10.00
N ILE A 143 24.99 6.72 -8.68
CA ILE A 143 23.97 7.30 -7.79
C ILE A 143 23.84 8.79 -8.06
N ARG A 144 24.94 9.53 -8.13
CA ARG A 144 24.93 10.95 -8.44
C ARG A 144 24.27 11.26 -9.77
N THR A 145 24.53 10.46 -10.79
CA THR A 145 23.91 10.65 -12.12
C THR A 145 22.38 10.51 -12.03
N ALA A 146 21.89 9.51 -11.31
CA ALA A 146 20.47 9.33 -11.06
C ALA A 146 19.87 10.49 -10.26
N MET A 147 20.56 10.92 -9.20
CA MET A 147 20.13 12.03 -8.35
C MET A 147 20.18 13.38 -9.09
N THR A 148 21.10 13.56 -10.04
CA THR A 148 21.14 14.76 -10.90
C THR A 148 19.88 14.87 -11.74
N ARG A 149 19.40 13.75 -12.26
CA ARG A 149 18.12 13.73 -12.99
C ARG A 149 16.94 14.07 -12.08
N LEU A 150 16.92 13.53 -10.87
CA LEU A 150 15.89 13.89 -9.88
C LEU A 150 15.93 15.41 -9.57
N ALA A 151 17.11 15.97 -9.29
CA ALA A 151 17.25 17.39 -9.03
C ALA A 151 16.77 18.26 -10.21
N SER A 152 17.05 17.83 -11.45
CA SER A 152 16.58 18.53 -12.64
C SER A 152 15.04 18.51 -12.77
N GLU A 153 14.41 17.39 -12.42
CA GLU A 153 12.92 17.31 -12.42
C GLU A 153 12.31 18.14 -11.29
N ILE A 154 12.98 18.25 -10.14
CA ILE A 154 12.57 19.15 -9.06
C ILE A 154 12.65 20.61 -9.53
N GLN A 155 13.76 21.02 -10.14
CA GLN A 155 13.91 22.38 -10.69
C GLN A 155 12.84 22.68 -11.75
N ARG A 156 12.60 21.73 -12.65
CA ARG A 156 11.56 21.86 -13.68
C ARG A 156 10.16 22.01 -13.07
N THR A 157 9.87 21.26 -12.02
CA THR A 157 8.61 21.37 -11.28
C THR A 157 8.49 22.70 -10.57
N THR A 158 9.57 23.17 -9.95
CA THR A 158 9.63 24.50 -9.30
C THR A 158 9.37 25.62 -10.31
N ASN A 159 9.98 25.53 -11.49
CA ASN A 159 9.74 26.51 -12.55
C ASN A 159 8.28 26.47 -13.06
N HIS A 160 7.71 25.27 -13.18
CA HIS A 160 6.28 25.12 -13.52
C HIS A 160 5.38 25.74 -12.45
N TYR A 161 5.64 25.47 -11.17
CA TYR A 161 4.90 26.06 -10.05
C TYR A 161 4.92 27.58 -10.09
N ARG A 162 6.09 28.17 -10.34
CA ARG A 162 6.25 29.62 -10.47
C ARG A 162 5.53 30.20 -11.66
N ALA A 163 5.67 29.57 -12.81
CA ALA A 163 5.17 30.11 -14.08
C ALA A 163 3.65 29.95 -14.23
N GLN A 164 3.08 28.83 -13.82
CA GLN A 164 1.68 28.50 -14.07
C GLN A 164 0.78 28.64 -12.85
N MET A 165 1.33 28.46 -11.65
CA MET A 165 0.55 28.55 -10.41
C MET A 165 0.78 29.89 -9.69
N SER A 166 1.55 30.80 -10.28
CA SER A 166 1.90 32.10 -9.66
C SER A 166 2.45 31.96 -8.25
N GLY A 167 3.18 30.86 -7.99
CA GLY A 167 3.83 30.61 -6.71
C GLY A 167 5.18 31.31 -6.62
N SER A 168 5.65 31.56 -5.42
CA SER A 168 7.00 32.08 -5.17
C SER A 168 8.03 30.98 -5.22
N ALA A 169 9.28 31.29 -5.57
CA ALA A 169 10.37 30.34 -5.46
C ALA A 169 10.55 29.95 -3.98
N PRO A 170 10.67 28.67 -3.67
CA PRO A 170 10.99 28.23 -2.31
C PRO A 170 12.33 28.83 -1.87
N VAL A 171 12.39 29.38 -0.67
CA VAL A 171 13.61 29.93 -0.08
C VAL A 171 14.39 28.88 0.70
N LYS A 172 13.72 27.77 1.07
CA LYS A 172 14.31 26.59 1.71
C LYS A 172 13.49 25.37 1.43
N ALA A 173 14.06 24.19 1.69
CA ALA A 173 13.33 22.95 1.59
C ALA A 173 13.52 22.05 2.81
N TYR A 174 12.53 21.20 3.06
CA TYR A 174 12.61 20.11 4.01
C TYR A 174 12.64 18.78 3.28
N LEU A 175 13.63 17.96 3.64
CA LEU A 175 13.87 16.66 3.05
C LEU A 175 13.29 15.56 3.93
N CYS A 176 12.50 14.68 3.35
CA CYS A 176 11.87 13.56 4.02
C CYS A 176 11.84 12.31 3.13
N GLY A 177 11.26 11.23 3.66
CA GLY A 177 11.16 9.95 2.98
C GLY A 177 12.41 9.08 3.08
N GLY A 178 12.23 7.77 2.87
CA GLY A 178 13.30 6.79 3.02
C GLY A 178 14.48 6.97 2.06
N GLY A 179 14.25 7.56 0.88
CA GLY A 179 15.31 7.87 -0.08
C GLY A 179 16.26 8.97 0.39
N ALA A 180 15.83 9.81 1.32
CA ALA A 180 16.65 10.85 1.94
C ALA A 180 17.74 10.30 2.87
N SER A 181 17.63 9.04 3.30
CA SER A 181 18.64 8.37 4.14
C SER A 181 19.97 8.12 3.45
N LEU A 182 20.01 8.24 2.12
CA LEU A 182 21.25 8.05 1.38
C LEU A 182 22.24 9.17 1.73
N PRO A 183 23.46 8.84 2.18
CA PRO A 183 24.46 9.82 2.60
C PRO A 183 24.70 10.90 1.55
N TYR A 184 24.85 12.12 2.02
CA TYR A 184 25.08 13.34 1.21
C TYR A 184 23.93 13.75 0.28
N THR A 185 22.76 13.12 0.38
CA THR A 185 21.56 13.52 -0.41
C THR A 185 21.18 14.97 -0.15
N LYS A 186 21.22 15.39 1.12
CA LYS A 186 20.88 16.75 1.54
C LYS A 186 21.84 17.74 0.88
N GLU A 187 23.14 17.58 1.08
CA GLU A 187 24.19 18.47 0.58
C GLU A 187 24.18 18.52 -0.96
N PHE A 188 23.97 17.39 -1.60
CA PHE A 188 23.86 17.31 -3.05
C PHE A 188 22.66 18.10 -3.57
N LEU A 189 21.49 17.97 -2.93
CA LEU A 189 20.31 18.72 -3.34
C LEU A 189 20.44 20.21 -3.02
N GLU A 190 21.10 20.60 -1.93
CA GLU A 190 21.43 21.99 -1.63
C GLU A 190 22.27 22.61 -2.75
N ASP A 191 23.34 21.90 -3.19
CA ASP A 191 24.18 22.34 -4.31
C ASP A 191 23.39 22.49 -5.61
N LYS A 192 22.52 21.51 -5.92
CA LYS A 192 21.77 21.50 -7.18
C LYS A 192 20.61 22.46 -7.21
N LEU A 193 19.93 22.65 -6.10
CA LEU A 193 18.73 23.51 -6.04
C LEU A 193 19.06 24.94 -5.65
N GLY A 194 20.23 25.17 -5.05
CA GLY A 194 20.68 26.52 -4.65
C GLY A 194 19.87 27.11 -3.50
N ILE A 195 19.24 26.29 -2.69
CA ILE A 195 18.49 26.69 -1.50
C ILE A 195 18.87 25.81 -0.31
N PRO A 196 18.84 26.35 0.92
CA PRO A 196 19.13 25.56 2.11
C PRO A 196 18.12 24.43 2.28
N ILE A 197 18.61 23.25 2.64
CA ILE A 197 17.81 22.06 2.87
C ILE A 197 18.04 21.55 4.30
N SER A 198 16.98 21.23 5.00
CA SER A 198 17.03 20.59 6.31
C SER A 198 16.24 19.30 6.29
N PHE A 199 16.64 18.33 7.11
CA PHE A 199 15.77 17.17 7.31
C PHE A 199 14.49 17.60 8.01
N PHE A 200 13.38 17.09 7.52
CA PHE A 200 12.08 17.34 8.12
C PHE A 200 11.99 16.68 9.49
N ASN A 201 11.63 17.45 10.50
CA ASN A 201 11.38 16.92 11.84
C ASN A 201 9.89 17.07 12.19
N PRO A 202 9.07 16.03 12.04
CA PRO A 202 7.65 16.07 12.39
C PRO A 202 7.39 15.98 13.89
N MET A 203 8.43 15.83 14.71
CA MET A 203 8.32 15.58 16.16
C MET A 203 8.39 16.86 17.00
N HIS A 204 8.41 18.05 16.40
CA HIS A 204 8.54 19.31 17.15
C HIS A 204 7.46 19.47 18.22
N ASN A 205 6.22 19.13 17.90
CA ASN A 205 5.06 19.27 18.80
C ASN A 205 4.50 17.91 19.25
N VAL A 206 5.31 16.84 19.12
CA VAL A 206 4.91 15.48 19.47
C VAL A 206 5.77 14.95 20.60
N GLY A 207 5.15 14.52 21.68
CA GLY A 207 5.85 13.89 22.80
C GLY A 207 6.21 12.44 22.49
N VAL A 208 7.42 12.03 22.90
CA VAL A 208 7.88 10.65 22.78
C VAL A 208 7.55 9.90 24.07
N GLY A 209 6.84 8.76 23.95
CA GLY A 209 6.49 7.92 25.09
C GLY A 209 7.73 7.26 25.74
N SER A 210 7.65 6.95 27.03
CA SER A 210 8.76 6.41 27.82
C SER A 210 9.29 5.03 27.37
N GLY A 211 8.54 4.32 26.54
CA GLY A 211 8.94 3.01 25.99
C GLY A 211 9.67 3.06 24.65
N VAL A 212 9.98 4.25 24.14
CA VAL A 212 10.52 4.43 22.79
C VAL A 212 11.94 4.98 22.87
N ASP A 213 12.83 4.43 22.06
CA ASP A 213 14.20 4.93 21.94
C ASP A 213 14.24 6.27 21.20
N VAL A 214 14.44 7.34 21.96
CA VAL A 214 14.50 8.72 21.45
C VAL A 214 15.62 8.90 20.43
N ASN A 215 16.75 8.20 20.58
CA ASN A 215 17.88 8.34 19.65
C ASN A 215 17.54 7.76 18.27
N THR A 216 16.84 6.64 18.23
CA THR A 216 16.39 6.04 16.97
C THR A 216 15.34 6.93 16.30
N ILE A 217 14.34 7.40 17.06
CA ILE A 217 13.34 8.32 16.50
C ILE A 217 13.99 9.60 15.99
N SER A 218 14.91 10.21 16.73
CA SER A 218 15.55 11.46 16.30
C SER A 218 16.34 11.32 15.00
N ARG A 219 16.95 10.16 14.77
CA ARG A 219 17.67 9.87 13.53
C ARG A 219 16.77 9.64 12.33
N GLU A 220 15.59 9.05 12.57
CA GLU A 220 14.66 8.61 11.53
C GLU A 220 13.39 9.46 11.46
N ALA A 221 13.34 10.57 12.20
CA ALA A 221 12.17 11.44 12.29
C ALA A 221 11.62 11.85 10.92
N PHE A 222 12.50 12.15 9.98
CA PHE A 222 12.16 12.59 8.62
C PHE A 222 11.40 11.54 7.79
N ILE A 223 11.40 10.28 8.20
CA ILE A 223 10.62 9.21 7.55
C ILE A 223 9.18 9.16 8.11
N LEU A 224 8.98 9.66 9.33
CA LEU A 224 7.73 9.52 10.07
C LEU A 224 6.68 10.59 9.71
N GLY A 225 7.00 11.54 8.82
CA GLY A 225 6.13 12.67 8.52
C GLY A 225 4.69 12.30 8.17
N GLY A 226 4.50 11.35 7.27
CA GLY A 226 3.16 10.89 6.89
C GLY A 226 2.38 10.26 8.05
N LEU A 227 3.04 9.42 8.88
CA LEU A 227 2.41 8.78 10.03
C LEU A 227 1.98 9.81 11.08
N ILE A 228 2.87 10.74 11.41
CA ILE A 228 2.57 11.83 12.36
C ILE A 228 1.43 12.71 11.83
N GLY A 229 1.44 13.04 10.53
CA GLY A 229 0.36 13.83 9.92
C GLY A 229 -1.00 13.14 9.99
N THR A 230 -1.05 11.83 9.73
CA THR A 230 -2.28 11.04 9.90
C THR A 230 -2.73 10.99 11.37
N ALA A 231 -1.79 10.89 12.32
CA ALA A 231 -2.11 10.96 13.73
C ALA A 231 -2.67 12.33 14.13
N ILE A 232 -2.07 13.43 13.65
CA ILE A 232 -2.55 14.81 13.84
C ILE A 232 -3.95 14.98 13.26
N HIS A 233 -4.21 14.42 12.08
CA HIS A 233 -5.54 14.41 11.47
C HIS A 233 -6.55 13.64 12.33
N SER A 234 -6.15 12.49 12.86
CA SER A 234 -7.03 11.65 13.68
C SER A 234 -7.48 12.33 14.98
N ILE A 235 -6.65 13.19 15.56
CA ILE A 235 -6.98 13.98 16.76
C ILE A 235 -7.63 15.35 16.44
N GLY A 236 -7.93 15.63 15.16
CA GLY A 236 -8.64 16.83 14.73
C GLY A 236 -7.80 18.12 14.70
N ARG A 237 -6.46 18.01 14.66
CA ARG A 237 -5.52 19.15 14.58
C ARG A 237 -5.02 19.43 13.16
N ALA A 238 -5.51 18.68 12.17
CA ALA A 238 -5.09 18.82 10.78
C ALA A 238 -5.46 20.17 10.18
N SER A 239 -4.51 20.78 9.47
CA SER A 239 -4.74 21.99 8.68
C SER A 239 -5.55 21.70 7.41
N LEU A 240 -5.19 20.59 6.73
CA LEU A 240 -5.97 20.03 5.63
C LEU A 240 -6.79 18.87 6.16
N ASN A 241 -8.10 19.05 6.24
CA ASN A 241 -9.02 18.01 6.71
C ASN A 241 -9.67 17.35 5.48
N ILE A 242 -9.05 16.29 4.99
CA ILE A 242 -9.53 15.46 3.89
C ILE A 242 -9.61 14.03 4.42
N ASP A 243 -10.79 13.42 4.36
CA ASP A 243 -11.04 12.08 4.87
C ASP A 243 -11.72 11.22 3.80
N LEU A 244 -10.96 10.33 3.21
CA LEU A 244 -11.45 9.38 2.20
C LEU A 244 -12.11 8.20 2.90
N GLU A 245 -13.18 8.46 3.66
CA GLU A 245 -13.83 7.47 4.48
C GLU A 245 -14.47 6.36 3.63
N PRO A 246 -14.13 5.06 3.85
CA PRO A 246 -14.76 3.95 3.16
C PRO A 246 -16.28 3.95 3.32
N THR A 247 -17.02 3.51 2.28
CA THR A 247 -18.49 3.52 2.29
C THR A 247 -19.07 2.75 3.47
N ALA A 248 -18.47 1.62 3.84
CA ALA A 248 -18.87 0.83 4.99
C ALA A 248 -18.68 1.59 6.31
N VAL A 249 -17.55 2.29 6.47
CA VAL A 249 -17.22 3.09 7.66
C VAL A 249 -18.16 4.29 7.77
N ALA A 250 -18.39 5.01 6.66
CA ALA A 250 -19.32 6.14 6.59
C ALA A 250 -20.74 5.71 7.01
N LYS A 251 -21.23 4.58 6.48
CA LYS A 251 -22.53 4.00 6.88
C LYS A 251 -22.56 3.64 8.35
N LYS A 252 -21.51 2.98 8.86
CA LYS A 252 -21.41 2.59 10.29
C LYS A 252 -21.43 3.82 11.18
N ARG A 253 -20.64 4.86 10.84
CA ARG A 253 -20.56 6.12 11.59
C ARG A 253 -21.88 6.90 11.54
N ALA A 254 -22.54 6.94 10.37
CA ALA A 254 -23.87 7.55 10.22
C ALA A 254 -24.91 6.83 11.07
N ASN A 255 -24.86 5.51 11.12
CA ASN A 255 -25.74 4.71 11.97
C ASN A 255 -25.44 4.89 13.47
N GLN A 256 -24.16 4.95 13.85
CA GLN A 256 -23.75 5.22 15.23
C GLN A 256 -24.24 6.60 15.71
N LYS A 257 -24.19 7.62 14.86
CA LYS A 257 -24.73 8.96 15.18
C LYS A 257 -26.24 8.95 15.39
N LYS A 258 -26.97 8.04 14.73
CA LYS A 258 -28.42 7.88 14.89
C LYS A 258 -28.78 7.03 16.11
N MET A 259 -27.87 6.16 16.58
CA MET A 259 -28.12 5.25 17.71
C MET A 259 -28.58 5.98 18.99
N PRO A 260 -27.96 7.09 19.44
CA PRO A 260 -28.43 7.79 20.63
C PRO A 260 -29.88 8.30 20.46
N ALA A 261 -30.20 8.83 19.29
CA ALA A 261 -31.56 9.30 18.99
C ALA A 261 -32.57 8.13 18.98
N ILE A 262 -32.18 6.96 18.45
CA ILE A 262 -33.00 5.74 18.46
C ILE A 262 -33.20 5.25 19.90
N ILE A 263 -32.12 5.23 20.71
CA ILE A 263 -32.18 4.82 22.11
C ILE A 263 -33.07 5.77 22.91
N VAL A 264 -32.90 7.09 22.71
CA VAL A 264 -33.73 8.11 23.38
C VAL A 264 -35.17 8.00 22.89
N GLY A 265 -35.42 7.81 21.58
CA GLY A 265 -36.74 7.61 21.03
C GLY A 265 -37.42 6.35 21.58
N ALA A 266 -36.67 5.25 21.67
CA ALA A 266 -37.17 4.01 22.29
C ALA A 266 -37.46 4.19 23.78
N ALA A 267 -36.58 4.90 24.51
CA ALA A 267 -36.79 5.21 25.92
C ALA A 267 -38.03 6.12 26.14
N ILE A 268 -38.21 7.12 25.30
CA ILE A 268 -39.42 7.98 25.32
C ILE A 268 -40.68 7.18 24.98
N ALA A 269 -40.60 6.30 24.00
CA ALA A 269 -41.74 5.43 23.65
C ALA A 269 -42.12 4.44 24.78
N VAL A 270 -41.08 3.88 25.44
CA VAL A 270 -41.28 3.03 26.62
C VAL A 270 -41.88 3.82 27.79
N LEU A 271 -41.35 5.03 28.05
CA LEU A 271 -41.86 5.91 29.10
C LEU A 271 -43.28 6.41 28.78
N GLY A 272 -43.53 6.75 27.50
CA GLY A 272 -44.87 7.12 27.03
C GLY A 272 -45.87 5.98 27.15
N ALA A 273 -45.47 4.78 26.78
CA ALA A 273 -46.31 3.57 26.96
C ALA A 273 -46.56 3.26 28.46
N ALA A 274 -45.50 3.42 29.29
CA ALA A 274 -45.64 3.27 30.74
C ALA A 274 -46.55 4.36 31.35
N ALA A 275 -46.41 5.62 30.94
CA ALA A 275 -47.27 6.73 31.37
C ALA A 275 -48.74 6.51 30.93
N TYR A 276 -48.95 6.07 29.68
CA TYR A 276 -50.28 5.73 29.17
C TYR A 276 -50.92 4.57 29.96
N ALA A 277 -50.14 3.52 30.26
CA ALA A 277 -50.57 2.42 31.11
C ALA A 277 -50.94 2.89 32.54
N VAL A 278 -50.16 3.77 33.12
CA VAL A 278 -50.41 4.35 34.47
C VAL A 278 -51.65 5.25 34.48
N THR A 279 -51.82 6.12 33.47
CA THR A 279 -53.00 7.02 33.37
C THR A 279 -54.29 6.28 33.05
N GLY A 280 -54.22 5.17 32.30
CA GLY A 280 -55.39 4.30 32.02
C GLY A 280 -55.86 3.51 33.24
N TYR A 281 -55.10 3.52 34.29
CA TYR A 281 -55.30 2.59 35.43
C TYR A 281 -55.59 3.26 36.79
N MET A 282 -55.90 4.48 36.78
CA MET A 282 -56.38 5.13 38.03
C MET A 282 -57.77 4.67 38.48
N GLY A 283 -58.19 3.52 38.04
CA GLY A 283 -59.41 2.82 38.49
C GLY A 283 -59.03 1.61 39.35
N GLU A 284 -59.47 1.62 40.58
CA GLU A 284 -59.04 0.82 41.76
C GLU A 284 -58.99 -0.71 41.63
N LYS A 285 -59.28 -1.35 40.51
CA LYS A 285 -59.35 -2.85 40.46
C LYS A 285 -58.43 -3.52 39.40
N LYS A 286 -57.62 -2.75 38.67
CA LYS A 286 -56.81 -3.33 37.60
C LYS A 286 -55.28 -3.28 37.82
N ALA A 287 -54.82 -2.75 38.96
CA ALA A 287 -53.37 -2.63 39.25
C ALA A 287 -52.65 -4.00 39.33
N GLU A 288 -53.31 -5.04 39.86
CA GLU A 288 -52.70 -6.39 39.92
C GLU A 288 -52.60 -7.08 38.56
N GLU A 289 -53.58 -6.85 37.69
CA GLU A 289 -53.56 -7.41 36.32
C GLU A 289 -52.45 -6.81 35.44
N ILE A 290 -52.10 -5.53 35.71
CA ILE A 290 -51.03 -4.87 35.01
C ILE A 290 -49.67 -5.30 35.54
N LEU A 291 -49.51 -5.46 36.85
CA LEU A 291 -48.31 -5.99 37.41
C LEU A 291 -47.98 -7.36 36.79
N ALA A 292 -49.01 -8.20 36.61
CA ALA A 292 -48.88 -9.49 35.94
C ALA A 292 -48.50 -9.34 34.45
N GLY A 293 -48.93 -8.25 33.75
CA GLY A 293 -48.59 -7.99 32.36
C GLY A 293 -47.19 -7.40 32.14
N VAL A 294 -46.68 -6.65 33.12
CA VAL A 294 -45.33 -6.06 33.05
C VAL A 294 -44.22 -7.07 33.40
N GLN A 295 -44.55 -8.06 34.27
CA GLN A 295 -43.62 -9.09 34.69
C GLN A 295 -43.01 -9.91 33.54
N PRO A 296 -43.75 -10.36 32.50
CA PRO A 296 -43.17 -11.06 31.36
C PRO A 296 -42.30 -10.17 30.49
N THR A 297 -42.61 -8.87 30.42
CA THR A 297 -41.78 -7.90 29.65
C THR A 297 -40.44 -7.65 30.34
N VAL A 298 -40.44 -7.53 31.65
CA VAL A 298 -39.19 -7.39 32.44
C VAL A 298 -38.35 -8.67 32.36
N THR A 299 -39.01 -9.84 32.34
CA THR A 299 -38.32 -11.13 32.17
C THR A 299 -37.77 -11.27 30.75
N SER A 300 -38.50 -10.79 29.72
CA SER A 300 -37.98 -10.79 28.35
C SER A 300 -36.85 -9.81 28.13
N ILE A 301 -36.85 -8.63 28.79
CA ILE A 301 -35.76 -7.68 28.79
C ILE A 301 -34.53 -8.29 29.51
N LYS A 302 -34.73 -8.97 30.64
CA LYS A 302 -33.63 -9.68 31.34
C LYS A 302 -33.07 -10.84 30.49
N SER A 303 -33.94 -11.57 29.77
CA SER A 303 -33.46 -12.62 28.85
C SER A 303 -32.75 -12.06 27.61
N ALA A 304 -33.22 -10.93 27.06
CA ALA A 304 -32.52 -10.21 26.00
C ALA A 304 -31.16 -9.65 26.48
N GLN A 305 -31.10 -9.15 27.72
CA GLN A 305 -29.87 -8.68 28.31
C GLN A 305 -28.89 -9.82 28.62
N SER A 306 -29.39 -11.00 29.01
CA SER A 306 -28.56 -12.21 29.16
C SER A 306 -28.08 -12.73 27.80
N ALA A 307 -28.92 -12.66 26.75
CA ALA A 307 -28.52 -12.99 25.38
C ALA A 307 -27.46 -12.03 24.83
N LEU A 308 -27.58 -10.74 25.14
CA LEU A 308 -26.55 -9.74 24.81
C LEU A 308 -25.21 -10.07 25.49
N ARG A 309 -25.24 -10.40 26.79
CA ARG A 309 -24.04 -10.82 27.53
C ARG A 309 -23.43 -12.12 26.99
N GLN A 310 -24.25 -13.06 26.53
CA GLN A 310 -23.75 -14.26 25.86
C GLN A 310 -23.06 -13.92 24.54
N LYS A 311 -23.63 -13.02 23.76
CA LYS A 311 -23.00 -12.53 22.53
C LYS A 311 -21.69 -11.76 22.79
N GLU A 312 -21.63 -10.98 23.85
CA GLU A 312 -20.36 -10.35 24.30
C GLU A 312 -19.30 -11.38 24.71
N GLN A 313 -19.72 -12.49 25.32
CA GLN A 313 -18.80 -13.59 25.66
C GLN A 313 -18.37 -14.39 24.42
N GLU A 314 -19.27 -14.58 23.44
CA GLU A 314 -18.90 -15.16 22.14
C GLU A 314 -17.94 -14.26 21.37
N LEU A 315 -18.17 -12.94 21.37
CA LEU A 315 -17.22 -11.97 20.79
C LEU A 315 -15.85 -12.02 21.48
N LYS A 316 -15.81 -12.09 22.83
CA LYS A 316 -14.55 -12.28 23.56
C LYS A 316 -13.86 -13.61 23.23
N LYS A 317 -14.62 -14.68 22.99
CA LYS A 317 -14.07 -15.94 22.51
C LYS A 317 -13.56 -15.83 21.06
N LEU A 318 -14.26 -15.09 20.22
CA LEU A 318 -13.81 -14.79 18.86
C LEU A 318 -12.50 -13.96 18.88
N ASP A 319 -12.41 -12.96 19.76
CA ASP A 319 -11.18 -12.17 19.97
C ASP A 319 -10.00 -13.03 20.45
N SER A 320 -10.26 -14.00 21.35
CA SER A 320 -9.22 -14.94 21.76
C SER A 320 -8.81 -15.90 20.64
N THR A 321 -9.73 -16.24 19.75
CA THR A 321 -9.45 -17.03 18.55
C THR A 321 -8.70 -16.19 17.50
N LEU A 322 -8.99 -14.90 17.40
CA LEU A 322 -8.25 -13.92 16.57
C LEU A 322 -6.80 -13.73 17.03
N ALA A 323 -6.52 -13.82 18.33
CA ALA A 323 -5.15 -13.81 18.83
C ALA A 323 -4.33 -15.01 18.30
N SER A 324 -4.98 -16.17 18.06
CA SER A 324 -4.34 -17.30 17.38
C SER A 324 -4.12 -17.06 15.88
N TYR A 325 -4.89 -16.18 15.26
CA TYR A 325 -4.67 -15.76 13.86
C TYR A 325 -3.54 -14.73 13.69
N GLN A 326 -3.06 -14.11 14.77
CA GLN A 326 -1.82 -13.31 14.73
C GLN A 326 -0.59 -14.17 14.37
N GLN A 327 -0.63 -15.47 14.61
CA GLN A 327 0.36 -16.42 14.05
C GLN A 327 0.26 -16.53 12.52
N LEU A 328 -0.89 -16.26 11.93
CA LEU A 328 -1.07 -16.26 10.46
C LEU A 328 -0.46 -15.02 9.78
N THR A 329 -0.16 -13.96 10.51
CA THR A 329 0.64 -12.83 9.99
C THR A 329 2.05 -13.26 9.59
N LEU A 330 2.59 -14.30 10.19
CA LEU A 330 3.85 -14.92 9.74
C LEU A 330 3.73 -15.52 8.32
N GLN A 331 2.55 -15.92 7.88
CA GLN A 331 2.33 -16.42 6.52
C GLN A 331 2.43 -15.30 5.47
N ARG A 332 2.13 -14.05 5.83
CA ARG A 332 2.32 -12.88 4.96
C ARG A 332 3.79 -12.65 4.60
N TYR A 333 4.71 -13.00 5.48
CA TYR A 333 6.13 -12.93 5.20
C TYR A 333 6.57 -13.97 4.16
N GLY A 334 5.90 -15.12 4.08
CA GLY A 334 6.19 -16.14 3.07
C GLY A 334 6.01 -15.64 1.63
N TYR A 335 4.91 -14.91 1.37
CA TYR A 335 4.68 -14.30 0.05
C TYR A 335 5.66 -13.16 -0.25
N ALA A 336 5.99 -12.34 0.76
CA ALA A 336 6.99 -11.28 0.60
C ALA A 336 8.39 -11.86 0.30
N ASP A 337 8.74 -12.96 0.93
CA ASP A 337 10.00 -13.65 0.67
C ASP A 337 10.03 -14.32 -0.72
N ILE A 338 8.91 -14.86 -1.18
CA ILE A 338 8.77 -15.37 -2.54
C ILE A 338 8.96 -14.25 -3.57
N ILE A 339 8.27 -13.14 -3.39
CA ILE A 339 8.37 -11.97 -4.28
C ILE A 339 9.81 -11.44 -4.26
N ARG A 340 10.42 -11.34 -3.09
CA ARG A 340 11.81 -10.93 -2.94
C ARG A 340 12.76 -11.86 -3.71
N GLN A 341 12.66 -13.17 -3.54
CA GLN A 341 13.48 -14.12 -4.27
C GLN A 341 13.29 -14.07 -5.79
N LEU A 342 12.07 -13.86 -6.25
CA LEU A 342 11.79 -13.67 -7.68
C LEU A 342 12.45 -12.41 -8.23
N LEU A 343 12.43 -11.32 -7.46
CA LEU A 343 13.08 -10.06 -7.82
C LEU A 343 14.60 -10.16 -7.77
N GLU A 344 15.17 -10.83 -6.77
CA GLU A 344 16.61 -11.08 -6.63
C GLU A 344 17.20 -11.89 -7.79
N GLN A 345 16.43 -12.81 -8.34
CA GLN A 345 16.87 -13.69 -9.42
C GLN A 345 16.57 -13.15 -10.82
N SER A 346 15.85 -12.04 -10.89
CA SER A 346 15.50 -11.38 -12.15
C SER A 346 16.58 -10.41 -12.62
N GLU A 347 17.79 -10.89 -12.88
CA GLU A 347 18.89 -10.06 -13.44
C GLU A 347 18.77 -9.88 -14.94
N HIS A 348 18.58 -8.66 -15.44
CA HIS A 348 18.88 -8.30 -16.82
C HIS A 348 19.07 -6.80 -17.03
N LYS A 349 19.95 -6.43 -17.98
CA LYS A 349 20.37 -5.03 -18.23
C LYS A 349 19.26 -4.08 -18.64
N ASP A 350 18.18 -4.56 -19.24
CA ASP A 350 17.16 -3.73 -19.90
C ASP A 350 15.73 -4.10 -19.51
N TYR A 351 15.48 -4.68 -18.32
CA TYR A 351 14.14 -5.14 -17.92
C TYR A 351 13.39 -5.84 -19.07
N PRO A 352 13.81 -7.04 -19.47
CA PRO A 352 13.30 -7.71 -20.64
C PRO A 352 11.91 -8.26 -20.48
N TYR A 353 11.41 -8.30 -19.24
CA TYR A 353 10.09 -8.79 -18.90
C TYR A 353 9.49 -7.99 -17.76
N TRP A 354 8.17 -8.06 -17.63
CA TRP A 354 7.44 -7.58 -16.46
C TRP A 354 6.28 -8.50 -16.15
N PHE A 355 6.05 -8.66 -14.86
CA PHE A 355 4.95 -9.45 -14.35
C PHE A 355 3.70 -8.57 -14.26
N THR A 356 2.57 -9.12 -14.70
CA THR A 356 1.27 -8.46 -14.64
C THR A 356 0.38 -9.07 -13.59
N ASP A 357 0.66 -10.34 -13.21
CA ASP A 357 -0.16 -11.05 -12.27
C ASP A 357 0.65 -12.09 -11.51
N PHE A 358 0.24 -12.32 -10.26
CA PHE A 358 0.87 -13.24 -9.32
C PHE A 358 -0.25 -14.03 -8.62
N GLU A 359 -0.41 -15.27 -8.99
CA GLU A 359 -1.51 -16.12 -8.55
C GLU A 359 -0.98 -17.33 -7.76
N PRO A 360 -1.36 -17.50 -6.49
CA PRO A 360 -1.06 -18.69 -5.74
C PRO A 360 -1.93 -19.86 -6.24
N LEU A 361 -1.34 -21.03 -6.41
CA LEU A 361 -2.04 -22.25 -6.80
C LEU A 361 -2.09 -23.23 -5.63
N ALA A 362 -3.29 -23.68 -5.31
CA ALA A 362 -3.51 -24.78 -4.36
C ALA A 362 -3.65 -26.10 -5.12
N HIS A 363 -3.13 -27.18 -4.52
CA HIS A 363 -3.21 -28.55 -5.09
C HIS A 363 -2.60 -28.72 -6.49
N PHE A 364 -1.60 -27.91 -6.83
CA PHE A 364 -0.89 -28.04 -8.08
C PHE A 364 -0.22 -29.42 -8.17
N ASN A 365 -0.49 -30.16 -9.25
CA ASN A 365 0.12 -31.45 -9.56
C ASN A 365 1.04 -31.32 -10.77
N PRO A 366 2.36 -31.46 -10.63
CA PRO A 366 3.31 -31.35 -11.73
C PRO A 366 3.18 -32.46 -12.79
N GLU A 367 2.48 -33.56 -12.48
CA GLU A 367 2.22 -34.67 -13.42
C GLU A 367 0.94 -34.47 -14.23
N ASP A 368 0.07 -33.56 -13.83
CA ASP A 368 -1.15 -33.25 -14.55
C ASP A 368 -0.85 -32.32 -15.74
N THR A 369 -0.96 -32.86 -16.95
CA THR A 369 -0.70 -32.10 -18.17
C THR A 369 -1.75 -31.03 -18.48
N THR A 370 -2.87 -30.99 -17.78
CA THR A 370 -3.89 -29.97 -17.89
C THR A 370 -3.51 -28.73 -17.05
N GLN A 371 -2.71 -28.92 -16.00
CA GLN A 371 -2.12 -27.85 -15.23
C GLN A 371 -0.83 -27.41 -15.93
N ILE A 372 -0.68 -26.10 -16.12
CA ILE A 372 0.48 -25.58 -16.84
C ILE A 372 1.72 -25.73 -15.98
N THR A 373 2.55 -26.71 -16.29
CA THR A 373 3.88 -26.89 -15.73
C THR A 373 4.89 -26.15 -16.60
N GLY A 374 5.64 -25.23 -16.03
CA GLY A 374 6.58 -24.44 -16.80
C GLY A 374 5.95 -23.19 -17.40
N TYR A 375 6.23 -22.90 -18.67
CA TYR A 375 5.87 -21.65 -19.30
C TYR A 375 4.94 -21.86 -20.49
N SER A 376 3.90 -21.02 -20.64
CA SER A 376 3.03 -21.00 -21.80
C SER A 376 2.72 -19.57 -22.25
N VAL A 377 2.40 -19.43 -23.54
CA VAL A 377 1.93 -18.17 -24.11
C VAL A 377 0.41 -18.06 -23.93
N ILE A 378 -0.06 -16.97 -23.35
CA ILE A 378 -1.48 -16.74 -23.08
C ILE A 378 -2.19 -16.37 -24.38
N LYS A 379 -3.28 -17.04 -24.68
CA LYS A 379 -4.02 -16.83 -25.92
C LYS A 379 -4.97 -15.63 -25.89
N ASP A 380 -5.61 -15.32 -24.76
CA ASP A 380 -6.68 -14.31 -24.67
C ASP A 380 -6.81 -13.76 -23.26
N SER A 381 -6.05 -12.76 -22.88
CA SER A 381 -6.15 -12.20 -21.53
C SER A 381 -6.63 -10.75 -21.44
N PHE A 382 -7.16 -10.17 -22.53
CA PHE A 382 -7.63 -8.77 -22.50
C PHE A 382 -9.15 -8.58 -22.64
N THR A 383 -9.95 -9.65 -22.60
CA THR A 383 -11.41 -9.56 -22.66
C THR A 383 -12.06 -10.32 -21.51
N SER A 384 -11.71 -10.04 -20.28
CA SER A 384 -12.46 -10.56 -19.16
C SER A 384 -12.86 -9.44 -18.21
N ASP A 385 -14.06 -8.91 -18.46
CA ASP A 385 -14.88 -8.16 -17.50
C ASP A 385 -15.38 -9.10 -16.38
N LYS A 386 -14.50 -9.80 -15.70
CA LYS A 386 -14.87 -10.55 -14.49
C LYS A 386 -13.87 -10.25 -13.39
N ASN A 387 -14.27 -9.30 -12.54
CA ASN A 387 -13.79 -9.11 -11.19
C ASN A 387 -14.12 -10.36 -10.34
N THR A 388 -13.46 -11.47 -10.60
CA THR A 388 -13.43 -12.60 -9.67
C THR A 388 -12.33 -12.33 -8.67
N SER A 389 -12.67 -12.32 -7.38
CA SER A 389 -11.65 -12.12 -6.36
C SER A 389 -10.69 -13.31 -6.39
N LEU A 390 -9.41 -13.06 -6.12
CA LEU A 390 -8.36 -14.09 -6.02
C LEU A 390 -8.80 -15.28 -5.16
N VAL A 391 -9.60 -15.01 -4.13
CA VAL A 391 -10.17 -16.00 -3.19
C VAL A 391 -11.19 -16.91 -3.86
N ASP A 392 -12.03 -16.36 -4.76
CA ASP A 392 -13.07 -17.13 -5.44
C ASP A 392 -12.47 -18.06 -6.51
N ASP A 393 -11.41 -17.63 -7.20
CA ASP A 393 -10.69 -18.46 -8.18
C ASP A 393 -9.97 -19.64 -7.50
N ILE A 394 -9.28 -19.41 -6.38
CA ILE A 394 -8.64 -20.47 -5.58
C ILE A 394 -9.71 -21.43 -5.02
N ARG A 395 -10.86 -20.92 -4.59
CA ARG A 395 -11.96 -21.72 -4.06
C ARG A 395 -12.60 -22.58 -5.13
N THR A 396 -12.72 -22.08 -6.35
CA THR A 396 -13.29 -22.80 -7.49
C THR A 396 -12.35 -23.91 -7.98
N GLU A 397 -11.05 -23.67 -8.10
CA GLU A 397 -10.05 -24.68 -8.45
C GLU A 397 -9.89 -25.73 -7.33
N ALA A 398 -9.90 -25.33 -6.07
CA ALA A 398 -9.82 -26.24 -4.94
C ALA A 398 -11.05 -27.16 -4.84
N SER A 399 -12.24 -26.66 -5.13
CA SER A 399 -13.47 -27.49 -5.12
C SER A 399 -13.55 -28.47 -6.31
N ALA A 400 -12.88 -28.17 -7.41
CA ALA A 400 -12.81 -29.05 -8.58
C ALA A 400 -11.85 -30.24 -8.40
N ASN A 401 -10.82 -30.10 -7.53
CA ASN A 401 -9.77 -31.07 -7.31
C ASN A 401 -9.81 -31.76 -5.92
N ALA A 402 -10.80 -31.46 -5.09
CA ALA A 402 -10.96 -32.04 -3.77
C ALA A 402 -11.32 -33.54 -3.88
N SER A 403 -10.31 -34.39 -3.80
CA SER A 403 -10.52 -35.78 -3.40
C SER A 403 -10.92 -35.80 -1.92
N SER A 404 -11.84 -36.64 -1.57
CA SER A 404 -12.70 -36.76 -0.40
C SER A 404 -12.03 -36.91 0.99
N GLU A 405 -10.84 -36.38 1.25
CA GLU A 405 -10.11 -36.59 2.51
C GLU A 405 -9.74 -35.33 3.30
N ASP A 406 -9.98 -34.12 2.78
CA ASP A 406 -9.64 -32.89 3.50
C ASP A 406 -10.87 -32.19 4.11
N GLU A 407 -11.41 -32.77 5.18
CA GLU A 407 -12.55 -32.19 5.94
C GLU A 407 -12.21 -30.92 6.74
N ALA A 408 -10.98 -30.41 6.71
CA ALA A 408 -10.55 -29.33 7.60
C ALA A 408 -10.52 -27.92 6.98
N GLY A 409 -10.82 -27.75 5.69
CA GLY A 409 -10.84 -26.41 5.06
C GLY A 409 -9.51 -25.66 5.06
N VAL A 410 -8.40 -26.39 5.23
CA VAL A 410 -7.03 -25.84 5.11
C VAL A 410 -6.50 -26.20 3.73
N TYR A 411 -6.29 -25.19 2.90
CA TYR A 411 -5.68 -25.36 1.59
C TYR A 411 -4.18 -25.08 1.67
N SER A 412 -3.41 -25.82 0.89
CA SER A 412 -1.97 -25.60 0.76
C SER A 412 -1.67 -24.98 -0.60
N VAL A 413 -1.13 -23.78 -0.62
CA VAL A 413 -0.56 -23.22 -1.82
C VAL A 413 0.80 -23.88 -2.05
N ASN A 414 0.91 -24.68 -3.10
CA ASN A 414 2.10 -25.46 -3.44
C ASN A 414 2.78 -25.02 -4.73
N ALA A 415 2.23 -24.05 -5.44
CA ALA A 415 2.85 -23.40 -6.58
C ALA A 415 2.42 -21.93 -6.71
N ILE A 416 3.20 -21.18 -7.46
CA ILE A 416 2.90 -19.79 -7.83
C ILE A 416 2.83 -19.68 -9.35
N ARG A 417 1.77 -19.11 -9.85
CA ARG A 417 1.62 -18.78 -11.26
C ARG A 417 1.95 -17.30 -11.47
N LEU A 418 2.91 -17.04 -12.34
CA LEU A 418 3.30 -15.71 -12.78
C LEU A 418 2.83 -15.49 -14.19
N THR A 419 2.19 -14.36 -14.42
CA THR A 419 1.81 -13.93 -15.76
C THR A 419 2.52 -12.63 -16.09
N GLY A 420 2.89 -12.43 -17.34
CA GLY A 420 3.62 -11.22 -17.71
C GLY A 420 3.92 -11.12 -19.18
N PHE A 421 4.77 -10.18 -19.53
CA PHE A 421 5.22 -9.90 -20.89
C PHE A 421 6.74 -9.89 -20.96
N VAL A 422 7.28 -10.34 -22.08
CA VAL A 422 8.71 -10.28 -22.40
C VAL A 422 8.91 -9.58 -23.74
N ARG A 423 9.95 -8.76 -23.85
CA ARG A 423 10.27 -8.05 -25.08
C ARG A 423 10.88 -9.01 -26.11
N ARG A 424 10.27 -9.09 -27.28
CA ARG A 424 10.69 -9.99 -28.36
C ARG A 424 12.10 -9.68 -28.88
N SER A 425 12.47 -8.41 -28.99
CA SER A 425 13.77 -7.96 -29.48
C SER A 425 14.97 -8.43 -28.64
N LEU A 426 14.74 -8.86 -27.40
CA LEU A 426 15.76 -9.33 -26.48
C LEU A 426 15.84 -10.86 -26.37
N GLY A 427 15.19 -11.58 -27.29
CA GLY A 427 15.22 -13.04 -27.27
C GLY A 427 14.11 -13.70 -26.47
N GLY A 428 13.04 -12.95 -26.14
CA GLY A 428 11.75 -13.36 -25.58
C GLY A 428 11.75 -14.67 -24.77
N GLN A 429 11.56 -15.76 -25.49
CA GLN A 429 11.47 -17.10 -24.94
C GLN A 429 12.73 -17.57 -24.20
N ARG A 430 13.92 -17.19 -24.69
CA ARG A 430 15.20 -17.56 -24.11
C ARG A 430 15.41 -16.89 -22.74
N ILE A 431 14.95 -15.68 -22.59
CA ILE A 431 15.03 -14.94 -21.33
C ILE A 431 14.21 -15.60 -20.22
N ILE A 432 13.03 -16.14 -20.54
CA ILE A 432 12.21 -16.86 -19.57
C ILE A 432 12.86 -18.20 -19.21
N GLN A 433 13.50 -18.88 -20.17
CA GLN A 433 14.28 -20.09 -19.91
C GLN A 433 15.50 -19.79 -19.03
N ASP A 434 16.18 -18.68 -19.26
CA ASP A 434 17.31 -18.24 -18.43
C ASP A 434 16.86 -17.89 -17.00
N LEU A 435 15.70 -17.27 -16.82
CA LEU A 435 15.10 -17.04 -15.51
C LEU A 435 14.79 -18.34 -14.79
N GLN A 436 14.20 -19.31 -15.47
CA GLN A 436 13.95 -20.64 -14.91
C GLN A 436 15.24 -21.34 -14.50
N ALA A 437 16.26 -21.33 -15.35
CA ALA A 437 17.57 -21.94 -15.06
C ALA A 437 18.26 -21.31 -13.84
N LYS A 438 18.11 -20.00 -13.66
CA LYS A 438 18.63 -19.28 -12.48
C LYS A 438 17.88 -19.65 -11.21
N ILE A 439 16.55 -19.78 -11.26
CA ILE A 439 15.72 -20.22 -10.13
C ILE A 439 16.13 -21.64 -9.71
N ASP A 440 16.35 -22.55 -10.66
CA ASP A 440 16.73 -23.94 -10.41
C ASP A 440 18.17 -24.07 -9.90
N GLY A 441 19.08 -23.26 -10.40
CA GLY A 441 20.49 -23.24 -9.98
C GLY A 441 20.75 -22.68 -8.58
N ASN A 442 19.78 -21.98 -7.97
CA ASN A 442 19.93 -21.38 -6.65
C ASN A 442 19.58 -22.38 -5.54
N LYS A 443 20.57 -22.82 -4.75
CA LYS A 443 20.38 -23.75 -3.63
C LYS A 443 19.43 -23.25 -2.54
N GLU A 444 19.31 -21.95 -2.36
CA GLU A 444 18.41 -21.30 -1.41
C GLU A 444 17.04 -20.99 -1.99
N SER A 445 16.78 -21.35 -3.25
CA SER A 445 15.49 -21.11 -3.89
C SER A 445 14.34 -21.80 -3.14
N LEU A 446 13.26 -21.08 -2.95
CA LEU A 446 12.00 -21.61 -2.39
C LEU A 446 11.24 -22.50 -3.39
N PHE A 447 11.68 -22.54 -4.65
CA PHE A 447 11.01 -23.26 -5.73
C PHE A 447 11.69 -24.59 -6.04
N THR A 448 10.89 -25.57 -6.48
CA THR A 448 11.39 -26.81 -7.08
C THR A 448 11.14 -26.78 -8.58
N PHE A 449 12.17 -27.01 -9.36
CA PHE A 449 12.06 -27.09 -10.81
C PHE A 449 12.79 -28.34 -11.30
N LYS A 450 12.16 -29.12 -12.17
CA LYS A 450 12.86 -30.23 -12.86
C LYS A 450 13.23 -29.76 -14.26
N PRO A 451 14.52 -29.73 -14.63
CA PRO A 451 14.92 -29.37 -15.99
C PRO A 451 14.30 -30.43 -16.96
N GLY A 452 13.55 -29.94 -17.93
CA GLY A 452 12.92 -30.78 -18.96
C GLY A 452 11.40 -30.76 -19.01
N ASP A 453 10.72 -30.28 -17.97
CA ASP A 453 9.24 -30.21 -17.95
C ASP A 453 8.65 -29.04 -18.76
N VAL A 454 9.46 -28.29 -19.47
CA VAL A 454 9.05 -27.10 -20.22
C VAL A 454 8.74 -27.43 -21.67
N LYS A 455 7.50 -27.66 -22.00
CA LYS A 455 7.02 -27.58 -23.39
C LYS A 455 6.56 -26.16 -23.70
N LEU A 456 7.40 -25.45 -24.43
CA LEU A 456 7.10 -24.12 -24.96
C LEU A 456 6.15 -24.23 -26.17
N GLU A 457 4.89 -23.93 -25.99
CA GLU A 457 3.99 -23.70 -27.14
C GLU A 457 4.02 -22.19 -27.51
N ALA A 458 4.92 -21.84 -28.38
CA ALA A 458 4.97 -20.52 -28.99
C ALA A 458 3.85 -20.37 -30.04
N ARG A 459 2.67 -19.94 -29.62
CA ARG A 459 1.59 -19.55 -30.53
C ARG A 459 1.02 -18.21 -30.15
N GLN A 460 1.25 -17.24 -30.99
CA GLN A 460 0.72 -15.89 -31.15
C GLN A 460 1.53 -14.74 -30.54
N ILE A 461 1.90 -13.87 -31.43
CA ILE A 461 2.47 -12.56 -31.19
C ILE A 461 1.29 -11.62 -30.96
N MET A 462 1.19 -11.01 -29.78
CA MET A 462 0.33 -9.84 -29.59
C MET A 462 1.14 -8.59 -29.91
N GLU A 463 0.77 -7.91 -30.98
CA GLU A 463 1.09 -6.50 -31.12
C GLU A 463 0.14 -5.75 -30.19
N LEU A 464 0.68 -5.11 -29.16
CA LEU A 464 -0.08 -4.12 -28.39
C LEU A 464 -0.40 -3.00 -29.37
N GLY A 465 -1.65 -3.00 -29.86
CA GLY A 465 -2.15 -2.03 -30.82
C GLY A 465 -2.08 -0.63 -30.24
N ALA A 466 -1.01 0.04 -30.53
CA ALA A 466 -0.94 1.48 -30.40
C ALA A 466 -1.76 2.09 -31.54
N LYS A 467 -3.01 2.44 -31.25
CA LYS A 467 -3.78 3.28 -32.18
C LYS A 467 -3.20 4.69 -32.33
N ASP A 468 -2.23 5.09 -31.48
CA ASP A 468 -1.73 6.48 -31.41
C ASP A 468 -0.22 6.67 -31.21
N ALA A 469 0.63 5.67 -31.42
CA ALA A 469 2.08 5.87 -31.39
C ALA A 469 2.73 5.34 -32.67
N LYS A 470 3.37 6.24 -33.41
CA LYS A 470 4.36 5.89 -34.45
C LYS A 470 5.59 5.29 -33.73
N VAL A 471 5.51 4.03 -33.36
CA VAL A 471 6.64 3.26 -32.86
C VAL A 471 7.01 2.27 -33.95
N ASP A 472 8.30 2.20 -34.27
CA ASP A 472 8.85 1.23 -35.23
C ASP A 472 8.31 -0.16 -34.89
N ALA A 473 7.57 -0.74 -35.82
CA ALA A 473 6.87 -2.00 -35.69
C ALA A 473 7.77 -3.20 -35.31
N ALA A 474 9.08 -3.07 -35.45
CA ALA A 474 10.05 -4.10 -35.10
C ALA A 474 10.54 -4.04 -33.63
N ALA A 475 10.46 -2.87 -32.97
CA ALA A 475 11.03 -2.67 -31.63
C ALA A 475 10.02 -2.85 -30.49
N GLY A 476 8.73 -2.98 -30.78
CA GLY A 476 7.63 -2.92 -29.79
C GLY A 476 6.83 -4.21 -29.57
N ALA A 477 7.18 -5.32 -30.22
CA ALA A 477 6.44 -6.56 -30.04
C ALA A 477 6.76 -7.22 -28.71
N PHE A 478 5.71 -7.45 -27.88
CA PHE A 478 5.79 -8.16 -26.61
C PHE A 478 5.17 -9.54 -26.75
N VAL A 479 5.76 -10.52 -26.07
CA VAL A 479 5.25 -11.89 -26.01
C VAL A 479 4.68 -12.11 -24.60
N PRO A 480 3.39 -12.40 -24.46
CA PRO A 480 2.83 -12.77 -23.17
C PRO A 480 3.36 -14.13 -22.74
N PHE A 481 3.61 -14.28 -21.44
CA PHE A 481 4.03 -15.56 -20.87
C PHE A 481 3.26 -15.88 -19.59
N LYS A 482 3.21 -17.16 -19.28
CA LYS A 482 2.69 -17.71 -18.04
C LYS A 482 3.72 -18.73 -17.52
N LEU A 483 4.17 -18.54 -16.28
CA LEU A 483 5.19 -19.35 -15.64
C LEU A 483 4.61 -19.90 -14.35
N VAL A 484 4.69 -21.20 -14.14
CA VAL A 484 4.29 -21.85 -12.89
C VAL A 484 5.54 -22.33 -12.16
N LEU A 485 5.68 -21.92 -10.92
CA LEU A 485 6.80 -22.20 -10.03
C LEU A 485 6.33 -23.02 -8.84
N PRO A 486 6.58 -24.33 -8.82
CA PRO A 486 6.27 -25.19 -7.66
C PRO A 486 7.11 -24.80 -6.44
N LEU A 487 6.50 -24.76 -5.27
CA LEU A 487 7.17 -24.48 -4.00
C LEU A 487 7.77 -25.74 -3.38
N LYS A 488 8.96 -25.64 -2.81
CA LYS A 488 9.61 -26.73 -2.04
C LYS A 488 8.81 -27.09 -0.79
N THR A 489 8.26 -26.05 -0.14
CA THR A 489 7.44 -26.21 1.05
C THR A 489 6.11 -25.51 0.78
N PRO A 490 5.00 -26.26 0.77
CA PRO A 490 3.67 -25.65 0.60
C PRO A 490 3.35 -24.66 1.71
N ILE A 491 2.68 -23.58 1.35
CA ILE A 491 2.21 -22.55 2.30
C ILE A 491 0.77 -22.90 2.68
N PRO A 492 0.48 -23.26 3.93
CA PRO A 492 -0.89 -23.52 4.35
C PRO A 492 -1.69 -22.22 4.35
N VAL A 493 -2.85 -22.22 3.72
CA VAL A 493 -3.79 -21.10 3.68
C VAL A 493 -5.14 -21.57 4.19
N ASN A 494 -5.65 -20.91 5.21
CA ASN A 494 -6.95 -21.25 5.77
C ASN A 494 -7.97 -20.19 5.31
N PHE A 495 -8.92 -20.59 4.47
CA PHE A 495 -10.01 -19.74 3.96
C PHE A 495 -11.31 -19.89 4.76
N ASN A 496 -11.30 -20.57 5.88
CA ASN A 496 -12.49 -20.68 6.71
C ASN A 496 -12.76 -19.35 7.39
N LYS A 497 -13.43 -18.50 6.71
CA LYS A 497 -14.59 -17.63 6.99
C LYS A 497 -14.63 -16.40 6.13
#